data_0606acc1e108cf3fe367822c65a44f1b
#
_entry.id   0606acc1e108cf3fe367822c65a44f1b
#
_cell.length_a   1.000
_cell.length_b   1.000
_cell.length_c   1.000
_cell.angle_alpha   90.00
_cell.angle_beta   90.00
_cell.angle_gamma   90.00
#
_symmetry.space_group_name_H-M   'P 1'
#
loop_
_entity.id
_entity.type
_entity.pdbx_description
1 polymer ?
#
loop_
_entity_poly.entity_id
_entity_poly.type
_entity_poly.pdbx_seq_one_letter_code
_entity_poly.pdbx_strand_id
1 'polypeptide(L)'
;MSTDECGCGKKRGHRDRRGSPGSATRDAIPQMRRADVDRPGRSRPAGFAAWLLVCLLAWMLPLAAQPSSTLSDDGFLDLLERKAFDYFWMEADPRNGLVRDRSTPDSKCSVAAVGFGLSGIGIAIDRGWLTREEGRARVLTTLRTFAEGPQGDAPADTIGTRGWFYHFLDMGTATRTWKCELSSIDTALLLAGVLDMEMFFDRSHPDERRIRDLAGALVRRVDWSWMADGGETFRMGWHPEKGFIAARWTGYNEAMILYLIALGADDGSRVPGPGSDADGRRSPVTWTAWTQGYRWQTNGNHGHVGFAPLFGHQYSHCWVDFRGIADEVMRARGLTYFENSRRATLAQRAYCMSGPAKFPGYGPWAWGITASDGPTGYSARGAPPAENDDGTLAPTAVGGSLPFAPEVCLPTLRDMAARHGDRLWGRYGFRDAYNVKAGWYATDTLGIDQGPILLMAENHRTGAVWRRMMRHPVIQRGLARAGFTSVNFP
;
A
#
# COMPACT_ATOMS: atom_id res chain seq x y z
N MET A 1 11.24 10.56 -15.43
CA MET A 1 12.09 10.60 -14.23
C MET A 1 12.71 9.24 -14.12
N SER A 2 14.03 9.14 -14.03
CA SER A 2 14.78 7.89 -14.01
C SER A 2 14.49 7.16 -12.70
N THR A 3 14.07 5.89 -12.82
CA THR A 3 13.64 5.01 -11.73
C THR A 3 14.82 4.35 -10.99
N ASP A 4 16.04 4.84 -11.16
CA ASP A 4 17.27 4.17 -10.69
C ASP A 4 17.65 4.46 -9.22
N GLU A 5 16.91 5.26 -8.47
CA GLU A 5 17.26 5.62 -7.09
C GLU A 5 16.45 4.93 -5.98
N CYS A 6 15.50 4.07 -6.32
CA CYS A 6 14.86 3.21 -5.32
C CYS A 6 15.69 1.92 -5.15
N GLY A 7 16.72 1.99 -4.31
CA GLY A 7 17.74 0.96 -4.14
C GLY A 7 17.27 -0.31 -3.45
N CYS A 8 16.58 -1.18 -4.16
CA CYS A 8 16.44 -2.58 -3.76
C CYS A 8 17.65 -3.37 -4.30
N GLY A 9 18.71 -3.49 -3.48
CA GLY A 9 19.99 -4.07 -3.86
C GLY A 9 19.91 -5.56 -4.20
N LYS A 10 20.03 -5.91 -5.47
CA LYS A 10 20.38 -7.25 -5.91
C LYS A 10 21.90 -7.43 -5.83
N LYS A 11 22.38 -8.32 -4.96
CA LYS A 11 23.73 -8.86 -5.02
C LYS A 11 23.91 -9.68 -6.31
N ARG A 12 24.65 -9.14 -7.28
CA ARG A 12 25.16 -9.92 -8.41
C ARG A 12 26.38 -10.71 -7.95
N GLY A 13 26.27 -12.05 -8.00
CA GLY A 13 27.42 -12.94 -7.87
C GLY A 13 28.34 -12.83 -9.06
N HIS A 14 29.56 -12.44 -8.81
CA HIS A 14 30.67 -12.47 -9.77
C HIS A 14 31.04 -13.93 -10.08
N ARG A 15 30.87 -14.35 -11.33
CA ARG A 15 31.54 -15.55 -11.88
C ARG A 15 32.84 -15.12 -12.52
N ASP A 16 33.94 -15.44 -11.87
CA ASP A 16 35.24 -15.51 -12.52
C ASP A 16 35.42 -16.87 -13.18
N ARG A 17 35.73 -16.85 -14.47
CA ARG A 17 36.23 -18.01 -15.24
C ARG A 17 37.76 -17.98 -15.21
N ARG A 18 38.37 -19.09 -14.81
CA ARG A 18 39.56 -19.67 -15.50
C ARG A 18 40.05 -20.92 -14.81
N GLY A 19 40.36 -21.98 -15.65
CA GLY A 19 41.41 -22.95 -15.42
C GLY A 19 40.97 -24.40 -15.21
N SER A 20 40.90 -25.19 -16.28
CA SER A 20 41.14 -26.65 -16.28
C SER A 20 42.66 -26.90 -16.51
N PRO A 21 43.22 -28.16 -16.47
CA PRO A 21 42.67 -29.50 -16.21
C PRO A 21 43.57 -30.41 -15.35
N GLY A 22 43.11 -31.62 -14.98
CA GLY A 22 44.02 -32.70 -14.49
C GLY A 22 43.31 -33.89 -13.84
N SER A 23 43.10 -34.89 -14.64
CA SER A 23 43.17 -36.37 -14.57
C SER A 23 42.92 -37.11 -13.24
N ALA A 24 42.02 -38.09 -13.35
CA ALA A 24 42.06 -39.51 -12.97
C ALA A 24 42.24 -39.93 -11.51
N THR A 25 41.30 -40.67 -10.96
CA THR A 25 41.42 -42.15 -10.81
C THR A 25 40.07 -42.72 -10.31
N ARG A 26 39.77 -43.91 -10.85
CA ARG A 26 38.71 -44.86 -10.44
C ARG A 26 39.09 -45.47 -9.10
N ASP A 27 38.10 -45.85 -8.28
CA ASP A 27 37.98 -47.17 -7.64
C ASP A 27 36.66 -47.26 -6.86
N ALA A 28 35.89 -48.21 -7.28
CA ALA A 28 35.48 -49.46 -6.64
C ALA A 28 34.28 -49.41 -5.68
N ILE A 29 33.22 -50.05 -6.17
CA ILE A 29 32.04 -50.54 -5.45
C ILE A 29 32.46 -51.79 -4.62
N PRO A 30 31.81 -52.08 -3.51
CA PRO A 30 31.46 -53.47 -3.24
C PRO A 30 29.96 -53.72 -3.04
N GLN A 31 29.51 -54.68 -3.81
CA GLN A 31 28.27 -55.44 -3.57
C GLN A 31 28.42 -56.35 -2.37
N MET A 32 27.40 -56.55 -1.58
CA MET A 32 27.12 -57.77 -0.80
C MET A 32 25.62 -58.02 -0.72
N ARG A 33 25.19 -58.99 -1.45
CA ARG A 33 24.80 -60.40 -1.22
C ARG A 33 23.46 -60.56 -0.52
N ARG A 34 22.61 -61.24 -1.26
CA ARG A 34 21.34 -61.91 -0.88
C ARG A 34 21.61 -63.03 0.13
N ALA A 35 20.69 -63.25 1.05
CA ALA A 35 20.45 -64.54 1.68
C ALA A 35 18.94 -64.83 1.67
N ASP A 36 18.66 -66.01 1.23
CA ASP A 36 17.35 -66.64 1.03
C ASP A 36 16.72 -67.25 2.32
N VAL A 37 15.41 -67.54 2.17
CA VAL A 37 14.66 -68.68 2.73
C VAL A 37 14.06 -68.48 4.12
N ASP A 38 12.76 -68.39 4.28
CA ASP A 38 11.80 -69.47 4.49
C ASP A 38 10.34 -69.02 4.57
N ARG A 39 9.42 -69.73 3.94
CA ARG A 39 7.96 -69.74 4.18
C ARG A 39 7.67 -71.03 4.99
N PRO A 40 6.60 -71.19 5.80
CA PRO A 40 5.22 -70.96 5.40
C PRO A 40 4.23 -70.52 6.54
N GLY A 41 3.00 -70.13 6.15
CA GLY A 41 1.88 -70.02 7.14
C GLY A 41 0.69 -69.21 6.64
N ARG A 42 -0.29 -69.89 6.01
CA ARG A 42 -1.59 -69.30 5.63
C ARG A 42 -2.43 -69.00 6.88
N SER A 43 -2.97 -67.77 6.94
CA SER A 43 -4.31 -67.54 7.51
C SER A 43 -4.95 -66.36 6.86
N ARG A 44 -6.17 -66.51 6.43
CA ARG A 44 -7.06 -65.59 5.68
C ARG A 44 -7.83 -64.64 6.64
N PRO A 45 -8.66 -63.71 6.15
CA PRO A 45 -8.42 -62.27 6.12
C PRO A 45 -9.56 -61.53 6.87
N ALA A 46 -9.23 -60.49 7.56
CA ALA A 46 -10.21 -59.51 8.02
C ALA A 46 -9.57 -58.13 7.89
N GLY A 47 -9.84 -57.41 6.81
CA GLY A 47 -9.24 -56.09 6.64
C GLY A 47 -9.62 -55.31 5.37
N PHE A 48 -10.48 -55.86 4.51
CA PHE A 48 -10.83 -55.16 3.25
C PHE A 48 -11.88 -54.05 3.39
N ALA A 49 -12.59 -53.97 4.54
CA ALA A 49 -13.62 -52.94 4.77
C ALA A 49 -13.06 -51.64 5.36
N ALA A 50 -11.88 -51.67 6.03
CA ALA A 50 -11.30 -50.48 6.65
C ALA A 50 -10.53 -49.56 5.69
N TRP A 51 -10.03 -50.10 4.58
CA TRP A 51 -9.27 -49.29 3.59
C TRP A 51 -10.16 -48.47 2.65
N LEU A 52 -11.39 -48.92 2.40
CA LEU A 52 -12.37 -48.18 1.59
C LEU A 52 -12.95 -46.95 2.33
N LEU A 53 -13.03 -47.01 3.67
CA LEU A 53 -13.50 -45.88 4.48
C LEU A 53 -12.43 -44.75 4.62
N VAL A 54 -11.14 -45.12 4.67
CA VAL A 54 -10.04 -44.15 4.73
C VAL A 54 -9.81 -43.47 3.39
N CYS A 55 -10.01 -44.18 2.28
CA CYS A 55 -9.93 -43.55 0.93
C CYS A 55 -11.11 -42.63 0.59
N LEU A 56 -12.31 -42.85 1.20
CA LEU A 56 -13.48 -41.98 1.02
C LEU A 56 -13.42 -40.73 1.91
N LEU A 57 -12.71 -40.77 3.04
CA LEU A 57 -12.46 -39.59 3.89
C LEU A 57 -11.33 -38.70 3.39
N ALA A 58 -10.42 -39.20 2.57
CA ALA A 58 -9.34 -38.42 1.96
C ALA A 58 -9.81 -37.53 0.79
N TRP A 59 -11.04 -37.70 0.31
CA TRP A 59 -11.64 -36.89 -0.76
C TRP A 59 -12.58 -35.77 -0.27
N MET A 60 -12.72 -35.61 1.05
CA MET A 60 -13.37 -34.45 1.67
C MET A 60 -12.34 -33.44 2.20
N LEU A 61 -11.28 -33.14 1.45
CA LEU A 61 -10.62 -31.86 1.59
C LEU A 61 -11.66 -30.81 1.17
N PRO A 62 -11.95 -29.78 2.00
CA PRO A 62 -12.84 -28.72 1.56
C PRO A 62 -12.19 -28.13 0.32
N LEU A 63 -12.86 -28.29 -0.82
CA LEU A 63 -12.59 -27.49 -2.00
C LEU A 63 -12.61 -26.06 -1.49
N ALA A 64 -11.46 -25.41 -1.44
CA ALA A 64 -11.39 -24.01 -1.05
C ALA A 64 -12.41 -23.28 -1.92
N ALA A 65 -13.48 -22.80 -1.29
CA ALA A 65 -14.59 -22.20 -2.00
C ALA A 65 -14.03 -21.09 -2.87
N GLN A 66 -14.15 -21.25 -4.18
CA GLN A 66 -13.74 -20.21 -5.14
C GLN A 66 -14.59 -18.96 -4.85
N PRO A 67 -13.99 -17.79 -4.58
CA PRO A 67 -14.72 -16.63 -4.03
C PRO A 67 -15.46 -15.88 -5.11
N SER A 68 -16.22 -16.50 -6.01
CA SER A 68 -16.60 -15.61 -7.08
C SER A 68 -17.98 -15.75 -7.69
N SER A 69 -18.48 -16.92 -7.95
CA SER A 69 -19.68 -17.00 -8.79
C SER A 69 -21.00 -16.95 -8.02
N THR A 70 -20.99 -17.16 -6.70
CA THR A 70 -22.21 -17.30 -5.89
C THR A 70 -22.50 -16.10 -4.95
N LEU A 71 -21.48 -15.26 -4.66
CA LEU A 71 -21.68 -14.09 -3.79
C LEU A 71 -22.34 -12.94 -4.55
N SER A 72 -23.25 -12.23 -3.88
CA SER A 72 -23.70 -10.90 -4.34
C SER A 72 -22.51 -9.94 -4.41
N ASP A 73 -22.67 -8.79 -5.06
CA ASP A 73 -21.65 -7.77 -5.12
C ASP A 73 -21.26 -7.27 -3.72
N ASP A 74 -22.24 -7.07 -2.84
CA ASP A 74 -21.99 -6.68 -1.45
C ASP A 74 -21.26 -7.78 -0.67
N GLY A 75 -21.64 -9.05 -0.85
CA GLY A 75 -20.94 -10.17 -0.24
C GLY A 75 -19.49 -10.35 -0.73
N PHE A 76 -19.23 -10.05 -2.02
CA PHE A 76 -17.87 -10.06 -2.54
C PHE A 76 -17.03 -8.90 -1.96
N LEU A 77 -17.60 -7.71 -1.85
CA LEU A 77 -16.93 -6.56 -1.23
C LEU A 77 -16.64 -6.81 0.25
N ASP A 78 -17.57 -7.40 0.99
CA ASP A 78 -17.37 -7.77 2.40
C ASP A 78 -16.21 -8.76 2.56
N LEU A 79 -16.15 -9.77 1.70
CA LEU A 79 -15.04 -10.73 1.68
C LEU A 79 -13.71 -10.06 1.30
N LEU A 80 -13.70 -9.17 0.31
CA LEU A 80 -12.52 -8.45 -0.15
C LEU A 80 -11.95 -7.57 0.98
N GLU A 81 -12.80 -6.76 1.60
CA GLU A 81 -12.42 -5.89 2.71
C GLU A 81 -11.91 -6.71 3.91
N ARG A 82 -12.62 -7.78 4.28
CA ARG A 82 -12.21 -8.64 5.39
C ARG A 82 -10.83 -9.23 5.16
N LYS A 83 -10.57 -9.76 3.97
CA LYS A 83 -9.26 -10.35 3.64
C LYS A 83 -8.16 -9.30 3.59
N ALA A 84 -8.42 -8.11 3.04
CA ALA A 84 -7.46 -7.02 3.04
C ALA A 84 -7.14 -6.56 4.47
N PHE A 85 -8.16 -6.47 5.35
CA PHE A 85 -7.95 -6.18 6.77
C PHE A 85 -7.15 -7.27 7.49
N ASP A 86 -7.41 -8.56 7.20
CA ASP A 86 -6.69 -9.68 7.80
C ASP A 86 -5.17 -9.57 7.57
N TYR A 87 -4.71 -8.97 6.47
CA TYR A 87 -3.30 -8.66 6.26
C TYR A 87 -2.76 -7.74 7.37
N PHE A 88 -3.40 -6.60 7.58
CA PHE A 88 -2.95 -5.61 8.57
C PHE A 88 -3.02 -6.12 10.01
N TRP A 89 -3.95 -7.01 10.30
CA TRP A 89 -4.08 -7.58 11.64
C TRP A 89 -3.06 -8.68 11.91
N MET A 90 -2.84 -9.57 10.92
CA MET A 90 -2.01 -10.77 11.09
C MET A 90 -0.53 -10.54 10.79
N GLU A 91 -0.21 -9.62 9.86
CA GLU A 91 1.18 -9.28 9.54
C GLU A 91 1.71 -8.11 10.38
N ALA A 92 0.95 -7.66 11.38
CA ALA A 92 1.44 -6.70 12.37
C ALA A 92 2.04 -7.41 13.59
N ASP A 93 3.16 -6.88 14.10
CA ASP A 93 3.70 -7.30 15.39
C ASP A 93 2.84 -6.72 16.54
N PRO A 94 2.19 -7.55 17.35
CA PRO A 94 1.33 -7.05 18.43
C PRO A 94 2.06 -6.29 19.54
N ARG A 95 3.39 -6.41 19.64
CA ARG A 95 4.21 -5.78 20.68
C ARG A 95 4.49 -4.30 20.38
N ASN A 96 4.52 -3.91 19.10
CA ASN A 96 4.85 -2.56 18.65
C ASN A 96 3.90 -2.00 17.58
N GLY A 97 3.03 -2.83 17.00
CA GLY A 97 2.06 -2.43 15.99
C GLY A 97 2.63 -2.17 14.60
N LEU A 98 3.89 -2.51 14.36
CA LEU A 98 4.52 -2.40 13.04
C LEU A 98 3.94 -3.42 12.07
N VAL A 99 3.59 -3.01 10.86
CA VAL A 99 3.01 -3.84 9.80
C VAL A 99 4.09 -4.18 8.78
N ARG A 100 4.21 -5.45 8.41
CA ARG A 100 5.14 -5.88 7.35
C ARG A 100 4.81 -5.21 6.02
N ASP A 101 5.86 -4.93 5.24
CA ASP A 101 5.74 -4.46 3.86
C ASP A 101 5.02 -5.49 2.98
N ARG A 102 5.41 -6.76 3.11
CA ARG A 102 4.87 -7.89 2.35
C ARG A 102 4.66 -9.12 3.22
N SER A 103 3.91 -10.09 2.72
CA SER A 103 3.54 -11.32 3.44
C SER A 103 4.69 -12.32 3.63
N THR A 104 5.88 -12.03 3.14
CA THR A 104 7.08 -12.84 3.37
C THR A 104 7.51 -12.78 4.84
N PRO A 105 7.85 -13.90 5.50
CA PRO A 105 8.14 -13.95 6.94
C PRO A 105 9.22 -12.99 7.42
N ASP A 106 10.28 -12.76 6.61
CA ASP A 106 11.41 -11.89 6.95
C ASP A 106 11.25 -10.45 6.47
N SER A 107 10.03 -10.10 6.04
CA SER A 107 9.72 -8.74 5.58
C SER A 107 9.93 -7.72 6.70
N LYS A 108 10.39 -6.54 6.30
CA LYS A 108 10.50 -5.38 7.17
C LYS A 108 9.16 -4.64 7.26
N CYS A 109 9.05 -3.74 8.22
CA CYS A 109 7.90 -2.85 8.31
C CYS A 109 7.94 -1.81 7.20
N SER A 110 6.81 -1.59 6.52
CA SER A 110 6.54 -0.38 5.74
C SER A 110 5.76 0.62 6.60
N VAL A 111 6.29 1.83 6.74
CA VAL A 111 5.66 2.89 7.54
C VAL A 111 4.32 3.31 6.93
N ALA A 112 4.21 3.35 5.60
CA ALA A 112 2.94 3.58 4.91
C ALA A 112 1.90 2.50 5.22
N ALA A 113 2.30 1.21 5.21
CA ALA A 113 1.40 0.11 5.53
C ALA A 113 0.83 0.24 6.95
N VAL A 114 1.60 0.76 7.91
CA VAL A 114 1.10 1.06 9.26
C VAL A 114 -0.03 2.10 9.20
N GLY A 115 0.11 3.15 8.40
CA GLY A 115 -0.93 4.18 8.24
C GLY A 115 -2.24 3.62 7.70
N PHE A 116 -2.19 2.80 6.66
CA PHE A 116 -3.35 2.09 6.13
C PHE A 116 -3.95 1.13 7.17
N GLY A 117 -3.09 0.38 7.88
CA GLY A 117 -3.51 -0.56 8.93
C GLY A 117 -4.23 0.12 10.09
N LEU A 118 -3.80 1.31 10.50
CA LEU A 118 -4.48 2.12 11.52
C LEU A 118 -5.93 2.42 11.10
N SER A 119 -6.14 2.95 9.89
CA SER A 119 -7.50 3.18 9.37
C SER A 119 -8.30 1.88 9.22
N GLY A 120 -7.64 0.79 8.83
CA GLY A 120 -8.22 -0.55 8.75
C GLY A 120 -8.77 -1.05 10.09
N ILE A 121 -8.13 -0.71 11.22
CA ILE A 121 -8.65 -1.04 12.56
C ILE A 121 -10.00 -0.35 12.81
N GLY A 122 -10.14 0.91 12.42
CA GLY A 122 -11.42 1.62 12.53
C GLY A 122 -12.53 0.94 11.72
N ILE A 123 -12.21 0.55 10.48
CA ILE A 123 -13.13 -0.20 9.61
C ILE A 123 -13.51 -1.53 10.26
N ALA A 124 -12.55 -2.27 10.79
CA ALA A 124 -12.79 -3.57 11.41
C ALA A 124 -13.70 -3.50 12.65
N ILE A 125 -13.59 -2.43 13.44
CA ILE A 125 -14.46 -2.18 14.57
C ILE A 125 -15.88 -1.85 14.08
N ASP A 126 -16.04 -0.97 13.08
CA ASP A 126 -17.33 -0.60 12.52
C ASP A 126 -18.04 -1.80 11.86
N ARG A 127 -17.28 -2.73 11.28
CA ARG A 127 -17.77 -3.99 10.69
C ARG A 127 -18.00 -5.11 11.73
N GLY A 128 -17.63 -4.91 12.98
CA GLY A 128 -17.74 -5.92 14.04
C GLY A 128 -16.75 -7.08 13.92
N TRP A 129 -15.65 -6.90 13.19
CA TRP A 129 -14.56 -7.88 13.08
C TRP A 129 -13.60 -7.83 14.27
N LEU A 130 -13.53 -6.69 14.92
CA LEU A 130 -12.81 -6.44 16.17
C LEU A 130 -13.73 -5.77 17.18
N THR A 131 -13.48 -6.03 18.45
CA THR A 131 -14.01 -5.18 19.52
C THR A 131 -13.27 -3.84 19.53
N ARG A 132 -13.95 -2.80 20.02
CA ARG A 132 -13.31 -1.47 20.20
C ARG A 132 -12.12 -1.55 21.15
N GLU A 133 -12.16 -2.45 22.13
CA GLU A 133 -11.08 -2.67 23.09
C GLU A 133 -9.82 -3.23 22.43
N GLU A 134 -9.94 -4.27 21.63
CA GLU A 134 -8.83 -4.86 20.88
C GLU A 134 -8.19 -3.84 19.94
N GLY A 135 -9.02 -3.14 19.16
CA GLY A 135 -8.53 -2.09 18.26
C GLY A 135 -7.86 -0.94 19.00
N ARG A 136 -8.47 -0.46 20.10
CA ARG A 136 -7.90 0.58 20.96
C ARG A 136 -6.51 0.19 21.49
N ALA A 137 -6.38 -1.03 22.00
CA ALA A 137 -5.11 -1.52 22.53
C ALA A 137 -4.02 -1.54 21.44
N ARG A 138 -4.35 -2.05 20.25
CA ARG A 138 -3.41 -2.09 19.12
C ARG A 138 -3.02 -0.69 18.67
N VAL A 139 -3.97 0.23 18.47
CA VAL A 139 -3.69 1.62 18.06
C VAL A 139 -2.83 2.33 19.10
N LEU A 140 -3.14 2.19 20.39
CA LEU A 140 -2.34 2.81 21.45
C LEU A 140 -0.89 2.29 21.42
N THR A 141 -0.69 0.98 21.25
CA THR A 141 0.65 0.38 21.12
C THR A 141 1.40 0.95 19.91
N THR A 142 0.74 0.99 18.75
CA THR A 142 1.34 1.54 17.51
C THR A 142 1.75 2.99 17.67
N LEU A 143 0.85 3.84 18.20
CA LEU A 143 1.15 5.27 18.37
C LEU A 143 2.28 5.51 19.38
N ARG A 144 2.39 4.70 20.44
CA ARG A 144 3.53 4.76 21.39
C ARG A 144 4.85 4.44 20.69
N THR A 145 4.89 3.40 19.86
CA THR A 145 6.10 3.03 19.11
C THR A 145 6.63 4.22 18.31
N PHE A 146 5.77 4.91 17.58
CA PHE A 146 6.20 6.08 16.79
C PHE A 146 6.43 7.34 17.62
N ALA A 147 5.69 7.55 18.71
CA ALA A 147 5.83 8.73 19.54
C ALA A 147 7.04 8.68 20.48
N GLU A 148 7.35 7.50 21.01
CA GLU A 148 8.37 7.27 22.04
C GLU A 148 9.66 6.67 21.45
N GLY A 149 9.61 6.20 20.18
CA GLY A 149 10.77 5.65 19.47
C GLY A 149 11.90 6.68 19.32
N PRO A 150 13.18 6.22 19.34
CA PRO A 150 14.34 7.10 19.31
C PRO A 150 14.43 7.87 18.00
N GLN A 151 14.50 9.19 18.08
CA GLN A 151 14.73 10.09 16.95
C GLN A 151 16.09 10.75 17.01
N GLY A 152 16.73 10.95 15.87
CA GLY A 152 18.04 11.59 15.76
C GLY A 152 18.67 11.41 14.40
N ASP A 153 19.75 12.16 14.16
CA ASP A 153 20.44 12.17 12.87
C ASP A 153 21.44 10.99 12.71
N ALA A 154 21.49 10.08 13.70
CA ALA A 154 22.34 8.89 13.61
C ALA A 154 21.84 7.94 12.49
N PRO A 155 22.76 7.30 11.73
CA PRO A 155 22.40 6.45 10.60
C PRO A 155 21.81 5.11 11.01
N ALA A 156 21.85 4.75 12.29
CA ALA A 156 21.32 3.50 12.85
C ALA A 156 20.61 3.77 14.18
N ASP A 157 19.86 2.78 14.65
CA ASP A 157 19.19 2.75 15.96
C ASP A 157 18.17 3.87 16.20
N THR A 158 17.70 4.51 15.14
CA THR A 158 16.64 5.54 15.18
C THR A 158 15.45 5.13 14.33
N ILE A 159 14.25 5.55 14.74
CA ILE A 159 13.01 5.37 13.97
C ILE A 159 12.81 6.48 12.91
N GLY A 160 13.49 7.61 13.12
CA GLY A 160 13.41 8.79 12.26
C GLY A 160 14.17 9.97 12.86
N THR A 161 14.01 11.15 12.27
CA THR A 161 14.51 12.42 12.81
C THR A 161 13.53 13.56 12.54
N ARG A 162 13.48 14.59 13.41
CA ARG A 162 12.66 15.79 13.25
C ARG A 162 11.17 15.53 13.01
N GLY A 163 10.65 14.40 13.55
CA GLY A 163 9.25 13.99 13.34
C GLY A 163 8.97 13.23 12.05
N TRP A 164 9.95 13.12 11.15
CA TRP A 164 9.89 12.28 9.98
C TRP A 164 10.36 10.87 10.27
N PHE A 165 9.86 9.87 9.54
CA PHE A 165 10.15 8.46 9.74
C PHE A 165 10.85 7.84 8.54
N TYR A 166 11.70 6.84 8.80
CA TYR A 166 12.30 6.05 7.73
C TYR A 166 11.24 5.20 7.02
N HIS A 167 11.40 5.03 5.73
CA HIS A 167 10.51 4.25 4.87
C HIS A 167 10.30 2.84 5.41
N PHE A 168 11.40 2.15 5.75
CA PHE A 168 11.38 0.80 6.28
C PHE A 168 12.02 0.71 7.67
N LEU A 169 11.35 -0.03 8.56
CA LEU A 169 11.82 -0.28 9.92
C LEU A 169 12.01 -1.78 10.14
N ASP A 170 12.95 -2.14 10.99
CA ASP A 170 13.05 -3.50 11.48
C ASP A 170 11.86 -3.84 12.37
N MET A 171 11.25 -5.01 12.15
CA MET A 171 10.02 -5.42 12.85
C MET A 171 10.20 -5.58 14.36
N GLY A 172 11.41 -5.94 14.82
CA GLY A 172 11.69 -6.18 16.24
C GLY A 172 12.12 -4.94 17.01
N THR A 173 13.00 -4.13 16.41
CA THR A 173 13.62 -2.96 17.04
C THR A 173 12.88 -1.65 16.77
N ALA A 174 12.03 -1.61 15.76
CA ALA A 174 11.38 -0.40 15.26
C ALA A 174 12.36 0.68 14.79
N THR A 175 13.56 0.30 14.34
CA THR A 175 14.58 1.23 13.87
C THR A 175 14.87 1.03 12.38
N ARG A 176 15.52 2.03 11.76
CA ARG A 176 15.89 2.06 10.36
C ARG A 176 16.51 0.75 9.88
N THR A 177 16.08 0.25 8.72
CA THR A 177 16.67 -0.92 8.06
C THR A 177 17.05 -0.61 6.61
N TRP A 178 17.90 -1.48 5.98
CA TRP A 178 18.32 -1.39 4.56
C TRP A 178 18.99 -0.07 4.14
N LYS A 179 19.37 0.80 5.08
CA LYS A 179 19.83 2.17 4.81
C LYS A 179 18.82 2.97 3.96
N CYS A 180 17.53 2.68 4.14
CA CYS A 180 16.47 3.39 3.44
C CYS A 180 16.48 4.88 3.77
N GLU A 181 15.85 5.66 2.94
CA GLU A 181 15.62 7.09 3.17
C GLU A 181 14.62 7.32 4.29
N LEU A 182 14.72 8.46 4.90
CA LEU A 182 13.65 9.10 5.63
C LEU A 182 12.64 9.60 4.59
N SER A 183 11.44 9.01 4.58
CA SER A 183 10.47 9.26 3.51
C SER A 183 9.42 10.28 3.91
N SER A 184 9.25 11.29 3.07
CA SER A 184 8.23 12.30 3.32
C SER A 184 6.81 11.79 3.02
N ILE A 185 6.64 10.99 1.97
CA ILE A 185 5.31 10.48 1.62
C ILE A 185 4.86 9.35 2.56
N ASP A 186 5.74 8.41 2.91
CA ASP A 186 5.37 7.31 3.81
C ASP A 186 5.04 7.83 5.21
N THR A 187 5.78 8.87 5.66
CA THR A 187 5.42 9.60 6.88
C THR A 187 4.04 10.24 6.78
N ALA A 188 3.68 10.85 5.65
CA ALA A 188 2.36 11.45 5.47
C ALA A 188 1.24 10.41 5.45
N LEU A 189 1.46 9.25 4.83
CA LEU A 189 0.50 8.14 4.84
C LEU A 189 0.31 7.56 6.25
N LEU A 190 1.40 7.43 7.02
CA LEU A 190 1.31 7.09 8.44
C LEU A 190 0.46 8.12 9.21
N LEU A 191 0.76 9.40 9.04
CA LEU A 191 0.05 10.47 9.74
C LEU A 191 -1.43 10.56 9.33
N ALA A 192 -1.78 10.23 8.10
CA ALA A 192 -3.18 10.14 7.68
C ALA A 192 -3.94 9.08 8.48
N GLY A 193 -3.36 7.89 8.66
CA GLY A 193 -3.94 6.86 9.53
C GLY A 193 -3.99 7.28 11.01
N VAL A 194 -2.98 8.01 11.50
CA VAL A 194 -2.95 8.57 12.86
C VAL A 194 -4.09 9.56 13.07
N LEU A 195 -4.32 10.48 12.13
CA LEU A 195 -5.41 11.47 12.18
C LEU A 195 -6.80 10.78 12.11
N ASP A 196 -6.94 9.72 11.32
CA ASP A 196 -8.19 8.95 11.28
C ASP A 196 -8.48 8.31 12.64
N MET A 197 -7.46 7.74 13.30
CA MET A 197 -7.61 7.15 14.64
C MET A 197 -7.86 8.18 15.73
N GLU A 198 -7.32 9.40 15.62
CA GLU A 198 -7.64 10.51 16.50
C GLU A 198 -9.15 10.82 16.48
N MET A 199 -9.75 10.82 15.30
CA MET A 199 -11.19 11.04 15.13
C MET A 199 -12.04 9.83 15.50
N PHE A 200 -11.54 8.62 15.31
CA PHE A 200 -12.28 7.38 15.59
C PHE A 200 -12.43 7.14 17.09
N PHE A 201 -11.33 7.29 17.85
CA PHE A 201 -11.30 7.06 19.29
C PHE A 201 -11.67 8.33 20.07
N ASP A 202 -12.94 8.69 20.03
CA ASP A 202 -13.52 9.95 20.52
C ASP A 202 -14.16 9.87 21.91
N ARG A 203 -14.22 8.67 22.52
CA ARG A 203 -14.88 8.48 23.83
C ARG A 203 -14.04 8.96 24.99
N SER A 204 -14.69 9.14 26.16
CA SER A 204 -14.04 9.62 27.40
C SER A 204 -13.23 8.53 28.13
N HIS A 205 -12.76 7.49 27.42
CA HIS A 205 -11.87 6.46 27.98
C HIS A 205 -10.44 6.98 28.10
N PRO A 206 -9.68 6.67 29.19
CA PRO A 206 -8.31 7.14 29.37
C PRO A 206 -7.38 6.84 28.19
N ASP A 207 -7.44 5.62 27.64
CA ASP A 207 -6.61 5.21 26.52
C ASP A 207 -7.01 5.93 25.23
N GLU A 208 -8.30 6.24 25.02
CA GLU A 208 -8.73 7.00 23.85
C GLU A 208 -8.28 8.46 23.94
N ARG A 209 -8.27 9.06 25.14
CA ARG A 209 -7.62 10.36 25.34
C ARG A 209 -6.12 10.28 25.01
N ARG A 210 -5.43 9.22 25.51
CA ARG A 210 -4.00 9.03 25.22
C ARG A 210 -3.73 8.85 23.73
N ILE A 211 -4.60 8.15 22.98
CA ILE A 211 -4.53 8.04 21.51
C ILE A 211 -4.57 9.44 20.88
N ARG A 212 -5.54 10.27 21.25
CA ARG A 212 -5.65 11.64 20.71
C ARG A 212 -4.44 12.50 21.06
N ASP A 213 -3.94 12.43 22.30
CA ASP A 213 -2.76 13.18 22.74
C ASP A 213 -1.51 12.78 21.92
N LEU A 214 -1.31 11.47 21.71
CA LEU A 214 -0.19 10.94 20.93
C LEU A 214 -0.34 11.31 19.44
N ALA A 215 -1.52 11.22 18.88
CA ALA A 215 -1.80 11.59 17.49
C ALA A 215 -1.46 13.07 17.25
N GLY A 216 -1.99 13.97 18.09
CA GLY A 216 -1.66 15.39 18.02
C GLY A 216 -0.16 15.67 18.22
N ALA A 217 0.52 14.96 19.12
CA ALA A 217 1.95 15.11 19.35
C ALA A 217 2.77 14.66 18.12
N LEU A 218 2.39 13.55 17.47
CA LEU A 218 3.06 13.05 16.26
C LEU A 218 3.00 14.08 15.12
N VAL A 219 1.84 14.67 14.88
CA VAL A 219 1.67 15.68 13.82
C VAL A 219 2.42 16.98 14.15
N ARG A 220 2.32 17.46 15.40
CA ARG A 220 2.98 18.70 15.81
C ARG A 220 4.50 18.65 15.81
N ARG A 221 5.11 17.47 16.00
CA ARG A 221 6.56 17.33 16.07
C ARG A 221 7.24 17.36 14.71
N VAL A 222 6.49 17.20 13.59
CA VAL A 222 7.08 17.19 12.25
C VAL A 222 7.66 18.55 11.90
N ASP A 223 8.94 18.59 11.57
CA ASP A 223 9.61 19.79 11.06
C ASP A 223 9.40 19.88 9.53
N TRP A 224 8.27 20.48 9.16
CA TRP A 224 7.87 20.65 7.76
C TRP A 224 8.86 21.54 6.98
N SER A 225 9.41 22.58 7.64
CA SER A 225 10.34 23.51 7.01
C SER A 225 11.65 22.84 6.64
N TRP A 226 12.12 21.93 7.48
CA TRP A 226 13.34 21.18 7.20
C TRP A 226 13.21 20.30 5.96
N MET A 227 12.12 19.58 5.77
CA MET A 227 11.90 18.74 4.59
C MET A 227 11.66 19.57 3.31
N ALA A 228 11.24 20.81 3.45
CA ALA A 228 11.16 21.75 2.33
C ALA A 228 12.54 22.18 1.81
N ASP A 229 13.59 22.10 2.65
CA ASP A 229 14.97 22.39 2.27
C ASP A 229 15.09 23.72 1.50
N GLY A 230 14.56 24.80 2.09
CA GLY A 230 14.58 26.15 1.53
C GLY A 230 13.73 26.37 0.28
N GLY A 231 12.91 25.40 -0.13
CA GLY A 231 12.05 25.50 -1.32
C GLY A 231 10.57 25.55 -0.97
N GLU A 232 9.74 25.82 -1.98
CA GLU A 232 8.26 25.84 -1.86
C GLU A 232 7.60 24.46 -2.07
N THR A 233 8.39 23.39 -2.24
CA THR A 233 7.94 22.01 -2.39
C THR A 233 8.77 21.09 -1.53
N PHE A 234 8.21 19.94 -1.12
CA PHE A 234 8.93 18.97 -0.30
C PHE A 234 9.96 18.18 -1.09
N ARG A 235 11.10 17.89 -0.47
CA ARG A 235 11.99 16.83 -0.90
C ARG A 235 11.30 15.48 -0.73
N MET A 236 11.62 14.51 -1.60
CA MET A 236 11.06 13.15 -1.48
C MET A 236 11.56 12.42 -0.24
N GLY A 237 12.77 12.73 0.23
CA GLY A 237 13.32 12.15 1.44
C GLY A 237 14.72 12.65 1.76
N TRP A 238 15.31 12.04 2.78
CA TRP A 238 16.64 12.38 3.29
C TRP A 238 17.36 11.11 3.78
N HIS A 239 18.68 11.09 3.59
CA HIS A 239 19.56 10.05 4.12
C HIS A 239 20.59 10.65 5.08
N PRO A 240 20.87 10.02 6.24
CA PRO A 240 21.95 10.48 7.13
C PRO A 240 23.31 10.55 6.44
N GLU A 241 23.54 9.66 5.47
CA GLU A 241 24.83 9.52 4.78
C GLU A 241 24.99 10.46 3.57
N LYS A 242 23.88 10.96 3.00
CA LYS A 242 23.90 11.65 1.71
C LYS A 242 23.16 12.99 1.69
N GLY A 243 22.39 13.28 2.75
CA GLY A 243 21.51 14.45 2.78
C GLY A 243 20.20 14.24 2.01
N PHE A 244 19.60 15.31 1.57
CA PHE A 244 18.31 15.30 0.87
C PHE A 244 18.40 14.60 -0.50
N ILE A 245 17.36 13.83 -0.82
CA ILE A 245 17.12 13.35 -2.18
C ILE A 245 16.87 14.57 -3.08
N ALA A 246 17.52 14.60 -4.25
CA ALA A 246 17.44 15.74 -5.15
C ALA A 246 16.01 15.99 -5.68
N ALA A 247 15.22 14.90 -5.85
CA ALA A 247 13.86 14.98 -6.34
C ALA A 247 12.92 15.63 -5.32
N ARG A 248 11.93 16.35 -5.86
CA ARG A 248 10.87 17.02 -5.08
C ARG A 248 9.49 16.56 -5.52
N TRP A 249 8.55 16.59 -4.60
CA TRP A 249 7.14 16.38 -4.91
C TRP A 249 6.58 17.59 -5.64
N THR A 250 6.49 17.51 -6.97
CA THR A 250 5.91 18.52 -7.84
C THR A 250 4.99 17.88 -8.87
N GLY A 251 3.92 18.56 -9.22
CA GLY A 251 2.92 18.03 -10.12
C GLY A 251 1.98 17.02 -9.46
N TYR A 252 1.00 16.55 -10.20
CA TYR A 252 0.01 15.62 -9.68
C TYR A 252 0.63 14.24 -9.41
N ASN A 253 0.48 13.76 -8.19
CA ASN A 253 0.94 12.45 -7.71
C ASN A 253 0.27 12.14 -6.36
N GLU A 254 0.73 11.10 -5.68
CA GLU A 254 0.22 10.65 -4.37
C GLU A 254 0.44 11.64 -3.23
N ALA A 255 1.32 12.62 -3.39
CA ALA A 255 1.71 13.54 -2.32
C ALA A 255 0.67 14.62 -1.97
N MET A 256 -0.52 14.62 -2.57
CA MET A 256 -1.59 15.55 -2.24
C MET A 256 -1.90 15.52 -0.73
N ILE A 257 -1.98 14.34 -0.12
CA ILE A 257 -2.20 14.19 1.32
C ILE A 257 -1.05 14.77 2.17
N LEU A 258 0.20 14.64 1.72
CA LEU A 258 1.37 15.26 2.37
C LEU A 258 1.21 16.78 2.47
N TYR A 259 0.85 17.43 1.36
CA TYR A 259 0.62 18.87 1.33
C TYR A 259 -0.57 19.30 2.19
N LEU A 260 -1.68 18.57 2.15
CA LEU A 260 -2.87 18.90 2.95
C LEU A 260 -2.59 18.79 4.44
N ILE A 261 -1.88 17.75 4.89
CA ILE A 261 -1.50 17.60 6.29
C ILE A 261 -0.53 18.73 6.69
N ALA A 262 0.50 18.99 5.89
CA ALA A 262 1.50 20.02 6.18
C ALA A 262 0.86 21.42 6.29
N LEU A 263 0.02 21.79 5.33
CA LEU A 263 -0.71 23.07 5.36
C LEU A 263 -1.66 23.18 6.55
N GLY A 264 -2.24 22.05 6.96
CA GLY A 264 -3.21 22.02 8.05
C GLY A 264 -2.61 21.85 9.45
N ALA A 265 -1.42 21.27 9.56
CA ALA A 265 -0.75 21.02 10.84
C ALA A 265 -0.28 22.31 11.55
N ASP A 266 -0.01 23.35 10.80
CA ASP A 266 0.32 24.67 11.34
C ASP A 266 -0.97 25.35 11.85
N ASP A 267 -1.16 25.37 13.14
CA ASP A 267 -2.30 26.03 13.80
C ASP A 267 -1.99 27.45 14.29
N GLY A 268 -0.78 27.97 13.95
CA GLY A 268 -0.31 29.29 14.41
C GLY A 268 0.16 29.31 15.86
N SER A 269 0.15 28.18 16.56
CA SER A 269 0.53 28.08 17.99
C SER A 269 2.00 27.71 18.21
N ARG A 270 2.79 27.50 17.13
CA ARG A 270 4.17 27.09 17.25
C ARG A 270 5.05 28.16 17.89
N VAL A 271 5.63 27.79 19.02
CA VAL A 271 6.83 28.43 19.55
C VAL A 271 7.98 28.12 18.57
N PRO A 272 8.78 29.12 18.12
CA PRO A 272 9.93 28.89 17.26
C PRO A 272 10.85 27.82 17.87
N GLY A 273 11.05 26.72 17.14
CA GLY A 273 12.00 25.65 17.49
C GLY A 273 13.25 25.73 16.61
N PRO A 274 14.31 24.94 16.89
CA PRO A 274 15.47 24.86 16.00
C PRO A 274 15.03 24.45 14.59
N GLY A 275 15.18 25.32 13.59
CA GLY A 275 14.82 25.09 12.19
C GLY A 275 13.58 25.85 11.70
N SER A 276 12.88 26.60 12.56
CA SER A 276 11.96 27.63 12.07
C SER A 276 12.75 28.82 11.55
N ASP A 277 12.23 29.51 10.51
CA ASP A 277 12.75 30.82 10.16
C ASP A 277 12.69 31.76 11.39
N ALA A 278 13.52 32.79 11.38
CA ALA A 278 13.68 33.69 12.52
C ALA A 278 12.37 34.37 13.00
N ASP A 279 11.29 34.24 12.22
CA ASP A 279 9.98 34.84 12.46
C ASP A 279 8.90 33.84 12.90
N GLY A 280 9.22 32.54 13.09
CA GLY A 280 8.24 31.49 13.45
C GLY A 280 7.19 31.21 12.39
N ARG A 281 7.50 31.50 11.14
CA ARG A 281 6.54 31.44 10.03
C ARG A 281 6.33 30.05 9.49
N ARG A 282 5.18 29.91 8.80
CA ARG A 282 4.55 28.76 8.18
C ARG A 282 5.51 27.90 7.34
N SER A 283 5.18 26.62 7.20
CA SER A 283 5.81 25.77 6.18
C SER A 283 5.98 26.55 4.88
N PRO A 284 7.21 26.66 4.31
CA PRO A 284 7.45 27.40 3.07
C PRO A 284 6.78 26.76 1.87
N VAL A 285 6.27 25.51 2.00
CA VAL A 285 5.60 24.82 0.90
C VAL A 285 4.25 25.45 0.60
N THR A 286 3.95 25.56 -0.68
CA THR A 286 2.69 26.10 -1.16
C THR A 286 1.96 25.10 -2.04
N TRP A 287 0.64 25.12 -2.00
CA TRP A 287 -0.20 24.34 -2.90
C TRP A 287 0.04 24.75 -4.36
N THR A 288 0.22 26.06 -4.60
CA THR A 288 0.47 26.61 -5.93
C THR A 288 1.76 26.07 -6.53
N ALA A 289 2.87 26.00 -5.76
CA ALA A 289 4.13 25.45 -6.25
C ALA A 289 4.00 23.96 -6.62
N TRP A 290 3.22 23.19 -5.87
CA TRP A 290 2.97 21.79 -6.20
C TRP A 290 2.15 21.65 -7.49
N THR A 291 1.07 22.44 -7.67
CA THR A 291 0.18 22.37 -8.83
C THR A 291 0.79 22.91 -10.12
N GLN A 292 1.84 23.74 -10.05
CA GLN A 292 2.54 24.26 -11.25
C GLN A 292 3.09 23.13 -12.14
N GLY A 293 3.41 21.98 -11.59
CA GLY A 293 3.89 20.82 -12.34
C GLY A 293 2.82 19.98 -13.02
N TYR A 294 1.55 20.37 -12.99
CA TYR A 294 0.45 19.59 -13.54
C TYR A 294 0.57 19.43 -15.05
N ARG A 295 0.42 18.20 -15.52
CA ARG A 295 0.41 17.83 -16.93
C ARG A 295 -0.95 17.27 -17.30
N TRP A 296 -1.64 17.96 -18.20
CA TRP A 296 -2.89 17.48 -18.74
C TRP A 296 -2.64 16.36 -19.75
N GLN A 297 -3.34 15.26 -19.60
CA GLN A 297 -3.29 14.09 -20.48
C GLN A 297 -4.66 13.85 -21.07
N THR A 298 -4.67 13.29 -22.28
CA THR A 298 -5.91 12.83 -22.92
C THR A 298 -5.65 11.45 -23.49
N ASN A 299 -6.43 10.49 -23.06
CA ASN A 299 -6.46 9.15 -23.64
C ASN A 299 -7.91 8.83 -24.03
N GLY A 300 -8.16 8.74 -25.32
CA GLY A 300 -9.52 8.72 -25.85
C GLY A 300 -10.28 9.99 -25.46
N ASN A 301 -11.47 9.87 -24.91
CA ASN A 301 -12.34 10.97 -24.46
C ASN A 301 -12.13 11.38 -23.01
N HIS A 302 -11.07 10.85 -22.34
CA HIS A 302 -10.84 11.04 -20.90
C HIS A 302 -9.69 12.02 -20.63
N GLY A 303 -9.95 13.33 -20.78
CA GLY A 303 -8.99 14.35 -20.39
C GLY A 303 -8.88 14.48 -18.86
N HIS A 304 -7.66 14.42 -18.32
CA HIS A 304 -7.39 14.50 -16.89
C HIS A 304 -5.97 15.05 -16.60
N VAL A 305 -5.74 15.54 -15.39
CA VAL A 305 -4.38 15.79 -14.90
C VAL A 305 -3.75 14.43 -14.62
N GLY A 306 -2.66 14.12 -15.29
CA GLY A 306 -2.14 12.76 -15.35
C GLY A 306 -1.01 12.47 -14.36
N PHE A 307 -1.02 11.25 -13.89
CA PHE A 307 0.09 10.53 -13.28
C PHE A 307 -0.01 9.08 -13.78
N ALA A 308 1.07 8.55 -14.34
CA ALA A 308 0.97 7.30 -15.10
C ALA A 308 0.62 6.05 -14.27
N PRO A 309 1.24 5.76 -13.11
CA PRO A 309 0.79 4.72 -12.19
C PRO A 309 -0.53 5.11 -11.53
N LEU A 310 -1.51 4.20 -11.50
CA LEU A 310 -2.85 4.56 -11.02
C LEU A 310 -2.90 4.89 -9.52
N PHE A 311 -1.98 4.36 -8.71
CA PHE A 311 -1.93 4.64 -7.28
C PHE A 311 -1.83 6.14 -6.94
N GLY A 312 -1.19 6.95 -7.78
CA GLY A 312 -1.11 8.39 -7.59
C GLY A 312 -2.47 9.11 -7.67
N HIS A 313 -3.47 8.45 -8.29
CA HIS A 313 -4.87 8.91 -8.31
C HIS A 313 -5.71 8.37 -7.14
N GLN A 314 -5.12 7.55 -6.25
CA GLN A 314 -5.86 6.79 -5.24
C GLN A 314 -5.48 7.15 -3.81
N TYR A 315 -4.17 7.21 -3.49
CA TYR A 315 -3.71 7.23 -2.10
C TYR A 315 -4.27 8.39 -1.28
N SER A 316 -4.25 9.62 -1.81
CA SER A 316 -4.84 10.75 -1.09
C SER A 316 -6.36 10.63 -0.93
N HIS A 317 -7.03 9.98 -1.88
CA HIS A 317 -8.47 9.73 -1.82
C HIS A 317 -8.85 8.65 -0.79
N CYS A 318 -7.92 7.85 -0.29
CA CYS A 318 -8.21 6.92 0.80
C CYS A 318 -8.73 7.64 2.04
N TRP A 319 -8.26 8.87 2.28
CA TRP A 319 -8.63 9.66 3.46
C TRP A 319 -9.41 10.94 3.17
N VAL A 320 -9.25 11.53 2.00
CA VAL A 320 -9.88 12.82 1.67
C VAL A 320 -10.96 12.65 0.61
N ASP A 321 -12.16 13.12 0.91
CA ASP A 321 -13.28 13.15 -0.03
C ASP A 321 -13.20 14.39 -0.90
N PHE A 322 -12.75 14.23 -2.13
CA PHE A 322 -12.68 15.32 -3.10
C PHE A 322 -13.94 15.48 -3.96
N ARG A 323 -15.05 14.82 -3.60
CA ARG A 323 -16.33 15.03 -4.26
C ARG A 323 -16.88 16.40 -3.87
N GLY A 324 -17.43 17.14 -4.83
CA GLY A 324 -18.08 18.43 -4.57
C GLY A 324 -17.16 19.55 -4.06
N ILE A 325 -15.83 19.36 -4.09
CA ILE A 325 -14.83 20.39 -3.77
C ILE A 325 -13.75 20.45 -4.85
N ALA A 326 -13.24 21.65 -5.08
CA ALA A 326 -12.12 21.85 -6.01
C ALA A 326 -11.27 23.04 -5.60
N ASP A 327 -9.96 22.95 -5.89
CA ASP A 327 -9.04 24.07 -5.85
C ASP A 327 -9.17 24.96 -7.09
N GLU A 328 -8.37 26.00 -7.18
CA GLU A 328 -8.41 26.95 -8.31
C GLU A 328 -8.12 26.26 -9.66
N VAL A 329 -7.12 25.36 -9.70
CA VAL A 329 -6.71 24.68 -10.94
C VAL A 329 -7.83 23.79 -11.46
N MET A 330 -8.47 23.03 -10.59
CA MET A 330 -9.54 22.11 -10.97
C MET A 330 -10.84 22.86 -11.28
N ARG A 331 -11.14 23.97 -10.56
CA ARG A 331 -12.26 24.86 -10.92
C ARG A 331 -12.13 25.43 -12.32
N ALA A 332 -10.93 25.90 -12.69
CA ALA A 332 -10.66 26.40 -14.03
C ALA A 332 -10.88 25.34 -15.13
N ARG A 333 -10.91 24.07 -14.77
CA ARG A 333 -11.17 22.93 -15.67
C ARG A 333 -12.61 22.41 -15.59
N GLY A 334 -13.43 22.92 -14.67
CA GLY A 334 -14.77 22.41 -14.42
C GLY A 334 -14.77 20.99 -13.85
N LEU A 335 -13.76 20.64 -13.02
CA LEU A 335 -13.55 19.31 -12.50
C LEU A 335 -13.30 19.31 -10.98
N THR A 336 -13.55 18.16 -10.36
CA THR A 336 -13.02 17.80 -9.04
C THR A 336 -11.85 16.81 -9.22
N TYR A 337 -11.03 16.63 -8.19
CA TYR A 337 -10.02 15.55 -8.20
C TYR A 337 -10.65 14.16 -8.23
N PHE A 338 -11.85 14.01 -7.68
CA PHE A 338 -12.60 12.76 -7.78
C PHE A 338 -12.94 12.41 -9.23
N GLU A 339 -13.52 13.36 -9.97
CA GLU A 339 -13.82 13.17 -11.39
C GLU A 339 -12.53 13.01 -12.22
N ASN A 340 -11.46 13.70 -11.86
CA ASN A 340 -10.14 13.51 -12.46
C ASN A 340 -9.65 12.06 -12.33
N SER A 341 -9.75 11.50 -11.13
CA SER A 341 -9.33 10.10 -10.85
C SER A 341 -10.25 9.08 -11.53
N ARG A 342 -11.56 9.39 -11.64
CA ARG A 342 -12.48 8.60 -12.46
C ARG A 342 -12.04 8.57 -13.94
N ARG A 343 -11.71 9.72 -14.51
CA ARG A 343 -11.23 9.82 -15.89
C ARG A 343 -9.93 9.07 -16.11
N ALA A 344 -8.98 9.18 -15.19
CA ALA A 344 -7.72 8.43 -15.23
C ALA A 344 -7.96 6.91 -15.21
N THR A 345 -8.88 6.43 -14.37
CA THR A 345 -9.28 5.03 -14.27
C THR A 345 -9.85 4.52 -15.61
N LEU A 346 -10.81 5.27 -16.18
CA LEU A 346 -11.43 4.92 -17.45
C LEU A 346 -10.45 5.01 -18.63
N ALA A 347 -9.55 6.00 -18.62
CA ALA A 347 -8.49 6.15 -19.62
C ALA A 347 -7.55 4.94 -19.62
N GLN A 348 -7.14 4.47 -18.44
CA GLN A 348 -6.27 3.30 -18.34
C GLN A 348 -6.98 2.01 -18.80
N ARG A 349 -8.25 1.84 -18.42
CA ARG A 349 -9.05 0.72 -18.94
C ARG A 349 -9.16 0.78 -20.47
N ALA A 350 -9.47 1.95 -21.04
CA ALA A 350 -9.54 2.13 -22.49
C ALA A 350 -8.21 1.80 -23.18
N TYR A 351 -7.09 2.18 -22.58
CA TYR A 351 -5.76 1.80 -23.06
C TYR A 351 -5.58 0.28 -23.11
N CYS A 352 -5.91 -0.44 -22.05
CA CYS A 352 -5.80 -1.90 -22.02
C CYS A 352 -6.77 -2.58 -23.02
N MET A 353 -7.92 -1.97 -23.30
CA MET A 353 -8.85 -2.47 -24.31
C MET A 353 -8.35 -2.28 -25.74
N SER A 354 -7.58 -1.22 -26.00
CA SER A 354 -7.06 -0.90 -27.34
C SER A 354 -5.77 -1.63 -27.70
N GLY A 355 -5.13 -2.29 -26.72
CA GLY A 355 -3.80 -2.87 -26.89
C GLY A 355 -3.64 -4.39 -26.78
N PRO A 356 -4.68 -5.24 -26.99
CA PRO A 356 -4.55 -6.69 -26.74
C PRO A 356 -3.50 -7.37 -27.64
N ALA A 357 -3.18 -6.80 -28.79
CA ALA A 357 -2.11 -7.30 -29.65
C ALA A 357 -0.72 -7.11 -29.06
N LYS A 358 -0.53 -6.11 -28.17
CA LYS A 358 0.75 -5.82 -27.50
C LYS A 358 0.95 -6.69 -26.26
N PHE A 359 -0.10 -6.85 -25.46
CA PHE A 359 -0.05 -7.63 -24.23
C PHE A 359 -1.22 -8.61 -24.15
N PRO A 360 -0.97 -9.92 -24.41
CA PRO A 360 -1.97 -10.95 -24.18
C PRO A 360 -2.44 -10.89 -22.73
N GLY A 361 -3.74 -10.92 -22.51
CA GLY A 361 -4.34 -10.83 -21.19
C GLY A 361 -4.92 -9.44 -20.87
N TYR A 362 -4.67 -8.41 -21.68
CA TYR A 362 -5.36 -7.13 -21.56
C TYR A 362 -6.78 -7.21 -22.15
N GLY A 363 -7.71 -6.47 -21.59
CA GLY A 363 -9.09 -6.46 -22.06
C GLY A 363 -10.05 -5.71 -21.14
N PRO A 364 -11.36 -5.79 -21.41
CA PRO A 364 -12.37 -5.02 -20.67
C PRO A 364 -12.45 -5.34 -19.18
N TRP A 365 -12.02 -6.54 -18.77
CA TRP A 365 -11.96 -7.02 -17.39
C TRP A 365 -10.53 -7.41 -16.96
N ALA A 366 -9.53 -6.96 -17.71
CA ALA A 366 -8.10 -7.22 -17.46
C ALA A 366 -7.31 -5.94 -17.73
N TRP A 367 -7.26 -5.07 -16.75
CA TRP A 367 -6.58 -3.78 -16.70
C TRP A 367 -6.15 -3.49 -15.26
N GLY A 368 -5.44 -2.41 -15.03
CA GLY A 368 -4.95 -2.02 -13.71
C GLY A 368 -3.44 -1.99 -13.67
N ILE A 369 -2.85 -0.92 -14.26
CA ILE A 369 -1.41 -0.73 -14.34
C ILE A 369 -0.98 0.26 -13.25
N THR A 370 -0.11 -0.19 -12.36
CA THR A 370 0.42 0.65 -11.27
C THR A 370 1.78 0.14 -10.82
N ALA A 371 2.40 0.80 -9.85
CA ALA A 371 3.59 0.28 -9.21
C ALA A 371 3.29 -1.08 -8.57
N SER A 372 4.10 -2.08 -8.85
CA SER A 372 3.92 -3.45 -8.37
C SER A 372 5.16 -4.30 -8.60
N ASP A 373 5.22 -5.48 -8.00
CA ASP A 373 6.15 -6.51 -8.44
C ASP A 373 5.85 -6.92 -9.90
N GLY A 374 6.81 -7.54 -10.53
CA GLY A 374 6.68 -8.07 -11.88
C GLY A 374 7.72 -9.16 -12.14
N PRO A 375 7.70 -9.77 -13.32
CA PRO A 375 8.65 -10.84 -13.66
C PRO A 375 10.12 -10.48 -13.47
N THR A 376 10.45 -9.20 -13.55
CA THR A 376 11.82 -8.66 -13.43
C THR A 376 12.08 -7.89 -12.12
N GLY A 377 11.10 -7.85 -11.23
CA GLY A 377 11.13 -7.12 -9.96
C GLY A 377 10.13 -5.99 -9.90
N TYR A 378 10.15 -5.24 -8.79
CA TYR A 378 9.27 -4.09 -8.56
C TYR A 378 9.57 -2.95 -9.53
N SER A 379 8.52 -2.30 -10.06
CA SER A 379 8.63 -1.13 -10.94
C SER A 379 7.38 -0.27 -10.86
N ALA A 380 7.54 1.04 -10.98
CA ALA A 380 6.44 2.01 -11.06
C ALA A 380 5.87 2.03 -12.49
N ARG A 381 5.09 1.00 -12.85
CA ARG A 381 4.45 0.87 -14.15
C ARG A 381 3.28 1.84 -14.28
N GLY A 382 3.01 2.27 -15.50
CA GLY A 382 1.88 3.16 -15.78
C GLY A 382 1.39 3.03 -17.22
N ALA A 383 0.16 3.51 -17.47
CA ALA A 383 -0.39 3.66 -18.82
C ALA A 383 0.30 4.81 -19.57
N PRO A 384 0.28 4.81 -20.91
CA PRO A 384 0.86 5.90 -21.68
C PRO A 384 0.42 7.28 -21.18
N PRO A 385 1.35 8.25 -21.21
CA PRO A 385 2.63 8.21 -21.91
C PRO A 385 3.79 7.53 -21.18
N ALA A 386 3.55 6.76 -20.09
CA ALA A 386 4.62 6.02 -19.44
C ALA A 386 5.14 4.89 -20.34
N GLU A 387 6.46 4.71 -20.36
CA GLU A 387 7.13 3.78 -21.26
C GLU A 387 7.42 2.42 -20.64
N ASN A 388 7.12 2.20 -19.38
CA ASN A 388 7.50 1.00 -18.63
C ASN A 388 6.39 -0.04 -18.47
N ASP A 389 5.35 0.02 -19.29
CA ASP A 389 4.32 -1.02 -19.36
C ASP A 389 4.90 -2.30 -19.98
N ASP A 390 4.93 -3.38 -19.19
CA ASP A 390 5.46 -4.70 -19.57
C ASP A 390 4.38 -5.79 -19.64
N GLY A 391 3.12 -5.41 -19.49
CA GLY A 391 1.99 -6.34 -19.47
C GLY A 391 1.62 -6.85 -18.08
N THR A 392 2.20 -6.28 -17.02
CA THR A 392 1.87 -6.61 -15.63
C THR A 392 0.65 -5.81 -15.17
N LEU A 393 -0.30 -6.52 -14.56
CA LEU A 393 -1.52 -5.96 -13.96
C LEU A 393 -1.55 -6.20 -12.46
N ALA A 394 -2.01 -5.22 -11.71
CA ALA A 394 -2.12 -5.27 -10.26
C ALA A 394 -3.57 -5.01 -9.80
N PRO A 395 -4.19 -5.93 -9.05
CA PRO A 395 -5.56 -5.77 -8.55
C PRO A 395 -5.77 -4.51 -7.71
N THR A 396 -4.73 -4.03 -7.00
CA THR A 396 -4.79 -2.80 -6.21
C THR A 396 -5.15 -1.58 -7.05
N ALA A 397 -4.69 -1.50 -8.31
CA ALA A 397 -5.05 -0.42 -9.23
C ALA A 397 -6.57 -0.37 -9.50
N VAL A 398 -7.21 -1.53 -9.53
CA VAL A 398 -8.66 -1.64 -9.71
C VAL A 398 -9.40 -1.41 -8.40
N GLY A 399 -8.97 -2.06 -7.32
CA GLY A 399 -9.57 -1.95 -5.99
C GLY A 399 -9.51 -0.53 -5.42
N GLY A 400 -8.35 0.12 -5.54
CA GLY A 400 -8.16 1.53 -5.14
C GLY A 400 -8.96 2.52 -6.00
N SER A 401 -9.43 2.11 -7.18
CA SER A 401 -10.29 2.93 -8.05
C SER A 401 -11.79 2.68 -7.86
N LEU A 402 -12.17 1.76 -6.97
CA LEU A 402 -13.55 1.30 -6.83
C LEU A 402 -14.59 2.44 -6.69
N PRO A 403 -14.40 3.46 -5.83
CA PRO A 403 -15.39 4.55 -5.71
C PRO A 403 -15.48 5.42 -6.97
N PHE A 404 -14.41 5.50 -7.75
CA PHE A 404 -14.39 6.37 -8.94
C PHE A 404 -15.22 5.81 -10.09
N ALA A 405 -15.17 4.49 -10.31
CA ALA A 405 -15.83 3.82 -11.43
C ALA A 405 -16.29 2.41 -11.03
N PRO A 406 -17.22 2.27 -10.07
CA PRO A 406 -17.64 0.96 -9.55
C PRO A 406 -18.20 0.04 -10.64
N GLU A 407 -18.83 0.61 -11.66
CA GLU A 407 -19.43 -0.10 -12.79
C GLU A 407 -18.42 -0.87 -13.65
N VAL A 408 -17.15 -0.54 -13.58
CA VAL A 408 -16.08 -1.26 -14.27
C VAL A 408 -15.10 -1.94 -13.29
N CYS A 409 -14.89 -1.35 -12.11
CA CYS A 409 -13.95 -1.88 -11.13
C CYS A 409 -14.46 -3.19 -10.50
N LEU A 410 -15.69 -3.21 -10.03
CA LEU A 410 -16.24 -4.38 -9.35
C LEU A 410 -16.32 -5.62 -10.25
N PRO A 411 -16.87 -5.55 -11.48
CA PRO A 411 -16.81 -6.68 -12.42
C PRO A 411 -15.40 -7.14 -12.73
N THR A 412 -14.43 -6.20 -12.83
CA THR A 412 -13.02 -6.52 -13.08
C THR A 412 -12.41 -7.30 -11.90
N LEU A 413 -12.61 -6.86 -10.67
CA LEU A 413 -12.11 -7.58 -9.48
C LEU A 413 -12.71 -9.00 -9.40
N ARG A 414 -14.00 -9.13 -9.67
CA ARG A 414 -14.67 -10.46 -9.69
C ARG A 414 -14.10 -11.36 -10.80
N ASP A 415 -13.88 -10.84 -11.99
CA ASP A 415 -13.27 -11.58 -13.10
C ASP A 415 -11.84 -12.00 -12.77
N MET A 416 -11.03 -11.09 -12.20
CA MET A 416 -9.66 -11.40 -11.75
C MET A 416 -9.64 -12.55 -10.74
N ALA A 417 -10.51 -12.49 -9.71
CA ALA A 417 -10.61 -13.53 -8.70
C ALA A 417 -11.06 -14.88 -9.30
N ALA A 418 -12.07 -14.86 -10.19
CA ALA A 418 -12.60 -16.07 -10.81
C ALA A 418 -11.62 -16.69 -11.83
N ARG A 419 -11.03 -15.86 -12.68
CA ARG A 419 -10.18 -16.30 -13.79
C ARG A 419 -8.82 -16.83 -13.34
N HIS A 420 -8.24 -16.17 -12.34
CA HIS A 420 -6.89 -16.49 -11.88
C HIS A 420 -6.86 -17.36 -10.63
N GLY A 421 -7.97 -17.46 -9.89
CA GLY A 421 -8.16 -18.35 -8.75
C GLY A 421 -7.00 -18.25 -7.74
N ASP A 422 -6.58 -19.39 -7.22
CA ASP A 422 -5.54 -19.47 -6.17
C ASP A 422 -4.17 -18.91 -6.57
N ARG A 423 -3.92 -18.66 -7.85
CA ARG A 423 -2.69 -18.02 -8.29
C ARG A 423 -2.64 -16.53 -7.94
N LEU A 424 -3.81 -15.87 -7.93
CA LEU A 424 -3.91 -14.43 -7.65
C LEU A 424 -4.67 -14.12 -6.36
N TRP A 425 -5.55 -15.02 -5.91
CA TRP A 425 -6.35 -14.86 -4.72
C TRP A 425 -5.87 -15.80 -3.61
N GLY A 426 -5.31 -15.23 -2.54
CA GLY A 426 -4.69 -15.95 -1.44
C GLY A 426 -5.37 -15.74 -0.08
N ARG A 427 -4.57 -15.91 0.98
CA ARG A 427 -5.00 -15.75 2.36
C ARG A 427 -5.59 -14.37 2.64
N TYR A 428 -4.96 -13.33 2.10
CA TYR A 428 -5.30 -11.92 2.32
C TYR A 428 -6.06 -11.28 1.14
N GLY A 429 -6.77 -12.07 0.34
CA GLY A 429 -7.38 -11.61 -0.90
C GLY A 429 -6.38 -11.58 -2.04
N PHE A 430 -6.35 -10.50 -2.79
CA PHE A 430 -5.46 -10.41 -3.93
C PHE A 430 -3.98 -10.38 -3.53
N ARG A 431 -3.16 -11.13 -4.27
CA ARG A 431 -1.73 -10.95 -4.33
C ARG A 431 -1.42 -9.69 -5.13
N ASP A 432 -0.18 -9.22 -5.03
CA ASP A 432 0.24 -7.95 -5.62
C ASP A 432 -0.08 -7.84 -7.12
N ALA A 433 0.46 -8.72 -7.96
CA ALA A 433 0.34 -8.56 -9.40
C ALA A 433 0.43 -9.87 -10.19
N TYR A 434 0.11 -9.79 -11.48
CA TYR A 434 0.26 -10.90 -12.41
C TYR A 434 0.63 -10.41 -13.82
N ASN A 435 1.27 -11.29 -14.61
CA ASN A 435 1.63 -11.02 -16.01
C ASN A 435 1.31 -12.25 -16.86
N VAL A 436 0.25 -12.18 -17.66
CA VAL A 436 -0.21 -13.30 -18.51
C VAL A 436 0.81 -13.65 -19.57
N LYS A 437 1.46 -12.63 -20.18
CA LYS A 437 2.47 -12.83 -21.22
C LYS A 437 3.68 -13.62 -20.71
N ALA A 438 4.08 -13.36 -19.47
CA ALA A 438 5.19 -14.05 -18.82
C ALA A 438 4.77 -15.34 -18.09
N GLY A 439 3.47 -15.64 -17.98
CA GLY A 439 2.96 -16.74 -17.15
C GLY A 439 3.26 -16.54 -15.65
N TRP A 440 3.52 -15.31 -15.20
CA TRP A 440 3.99 -14.98 -13.87
C TRP A 440 2.86 -14.46 -12.97
N TYR A 441 2.93 -14.81 -11.69
CA TYR A 441 2.07 -14.33 -10.62
C TYR A 441 2.92 -14.01 -9.39
N ALA A 442 2.61 -12.91 -8.71
CA ALA A 442 3.22 -12.58 -7.42
C ALA A 442 2.90 -13.67 -6.39
N THR A 443 3.86 -13.96 -5.53
CA THR A 443 3.68 -14.85 -4.38
C THR A 443 3.25 -14.08 -3.14
N ASP A 444 3.60 -12.81 -3.09
CA ASP A 444 3.36 -11.91 -1.97
C ASP A 444 2.07 -11.09 -2.10
N THR A 445 1.57 -10.70 -0.95
CA THR A 445 0.62 -9.62 -0.74
C THR A 445 1.37 -8.46 -0.09
N LEU A 446 1.19 -7.24 -0.58
CA LEU A 446 1.85 -6.04 -0.09
C LEU A 446 0.89 -5.20 0.74
N GLY A 447 1.39 -4.64 1.87
CA GLY A 447 0.58 -3.80 2.74
C GLY A 447 0.12 -2.51 2.07
N ILE A 448 1.00 -1.90 1.28
CA ILE A 448 0.68 -0.67 0.54
C ILE A 448 -0.40 -0.87 -0.54
N ASP A 449 -0.62 -2.11 -0.99
CA ASP A 449 -1.67 -2.47 -1.96
C ASP A 449 -2.99 -2.81 -1.27
N GLN A 450 -2.92 -3.52 -0.14
CA GLN A 450 -4.13 -3.87 0.62
C GLN A 450 -4.81 -2.64 1.22
N GLY A 451 -4.03 -1.59 1.51
CA GLY A 451 -4.55 -0.33 2.04
C GLY A 451 -5.59 0.32 1.13
N PRO A 452 -5.26 0.67 -0.11
CA PRO A 452 -6.21 1.25 -1.06
C PRO A 452 -7.40 0.32 -1.34
N ILE A 453 -7.19 -1.00 -1.44
CA ILE A 453 -8.29 -1.97 -1.61
C ILE A 453 -9.28 -1.85 -0.46
N LEU A 454 -8.80 -1.90 0.79
CA LEU A 454 -9.62 -1.85 1.99
C LEU A 454 -10.34 -0.51 2.15
N LEU A 455 -9.57 0.59 2.13
CA LEU A 455 -10.13 1.92 2.44
C LEU A 455 -11.07 2.42 1.34
N MET A 456 -10.75 2.15 0.08
CA MET A 456 -11.60 2.60 -1.02
C MET A 456 -12.85 1.72 -1.19
N ALA A 457 -12.79 0.43 -0.87
CA ALA A 457 -13.99 -0.40 -0.80
C ALA A 457 -14.93 0.08 0.33
N GLU A 458 -14.40 0.36 1.53
CA GLU A 458 -15.19 0.95 2.63
C GLU A 458 -15.76 2.33 2.28
N ASN A 459 -14.95 3.17 1.65
CA ASN A 459 -15.41 4.49 1.21
C ASN A 459 -16.49 4.41 0.11
N HIS A 460 -16.41 3.43 -0.78
CA HIS A 460 -17.46 3.15 -1.76
C HIS A 460 -18.76 2.72 -1.07
N ARG A 461 -18.68 1.82 -0.09
CA ARG A 461 -19.85 1.25 0.59
C ARG A 461 -20.49 2.22 1.58
N THR A 462 -19.70 2.92 2.36
CA THR A 462 -20.21 3.73 3.48
C THR A 462 -19.68 5.15 3.52
N GLY A 463 -18.50 5.43 2.97
CA GLY A 463 -17.82 6.71 3.12
C GLY A 463 -17.34 7.00 4.57
N ALA A 464 -17.16 6.00 5.39
CA ALA A 464 -16.89 6.17 6.83
C ALA A 464 -15.57 6.88 7.09
N VAL A 465 -14.48 6.49 6.40
CA VAL A 465 -13.17 7.15 6.53
C VAL A 465 -13.25 8.60 6.06
N TRP A 466 -13.87 8.84 4.91
CA TRP A 466 -14.10 10.20 4.40
C TRP A 466 -14.85 11.08 5.38
N ARG A 467 -15.99 10.61 5.93
CA ARG A 467 -16.76 11.40 6.91
C ARG A 467 -15.97 11.76 8.15
N ARG A 468 -15.08 10.87 8.63
CA ARG A 468 -14.20 11.16 9.78
C ARG A 468 -13.15 12.20 9.42
N MET A 469 -12.42 11.96 8.35
CA MET A 469 -11.28 12.79 7.95
C MET A 469 -11.70 14.20 7.50
N MET A 470 -12.81 14.33 6.77
CA MET A 470 -13.31 15.65 6.34
C MET A 470 -13.76 16.55 7.51
N ARG A 471 -13.98 15.98 8.70
CA ARG A 471 -14.24 16.75 9.94
C ARG A 471 -12.97 17.05 10.75
N HIS A 472 -11.84 16.45 10.39
CA HIS A 472 -10.59 16.65 11.14
C HIS A 472 -10.08 18.08 10.93
N PRO A 473 -9.77 18.85 12.00
CA PRO A 473 -9.34 20.25 11.89
C PRO A 473 -8.09 20.45 11.02
N VAL A 474 -7.14 19.51 11.03
CA VAL A 474 -5.94 19.55 10.17
C VAL A 474 -6.35 19.48 8.69
N ILE A 475 -7.22 18.56 8.32
CA ILE A 475 -7.67 18.40 6.93
C ILE A 475 -8.48 19.62 6.47
N GLN A 476 -9.38 20.12 7.32
CA GLN A 476 -10.16 21.32 7.00
C GLN A 476 -9.28 22.55 6.76
N ARG A 477 -8.29 22.79 7.65
CA ARG A 477 -7.33 23.90 7.46
C ARG A 477 -6.47 23.69 6.22
N GLY A 478 -6.00 22.45 5.98
CA GLY A 478 -5.23 22.11 4.80
C GLY A 478 -5.97 22.40 3.51
N LEU A 479 -7.21 21.93 3.39
CA LEU A 479 -8.09 22.20 2.25
C LEU A 479 -8.34 23.71 2.06
N ALA A 480 -8.66 24.43 3.14
CA ALA A 480 -8.88 25.87 3.07
C ALA A 480 -7.64 26.64 2.59
N ARG A 481 -6.44 26.29 3.09
CA ARG A 481 -5.17 26.92 2.69
C ARG A 481 -4.71 26.52 1.28
N ALA A 482 -5.14 25.35 0.81
CA ALA A 482 -4.96 24.92 -0.57
C ALA A 482 -5.99 25.54 -1.55
N GLY A 483 -6.90 26.37 -1.05
CA GLY A 483 -7.87 27.08 -1.87
C GLY A 483 -9.05 26.25 -2.35
N PHE A 484 -9.35 25.12 -1.66
CA PHE A 484 -10.53 24.31 -1.96
C PHE A 484 -11.81 25.02 -1.53
N THR A 485 -12.78 25.01 -2.41
CA THR A 485 -14.15 25.49 -2.16
C THR A 485 -15.16 24.49 -2.68
N SER A 486 -16.40 24.57 -2.18
CA SER A 486 -17.51 23.77 -2.70
C SER A 486 -17.80 24.12 -4.15
N VAL A 487 -18.10 23.10 -4.94
CA VAL A 487 -18.45 23.23 -6.36
C VAL A 487 -19.63 22.30 -6.69
N ASN A 488 -20.46 22.72 -7.63
CA ASN A 488 -21.54 21.93 -8.23
C ASN A 488 -21.26 21.85 -9.73
N PHE A 489 -20.35 20.97 -10.11
CA PHE A 489 -20.16 20.62 -11.51
C PHE A 489 -21.18 19.52 -11.89
N PRO A 490 -21.69 19.53 -13.16
CA PRO A 490 -22.63 18.52 -13.64
C PRO A 490 -22.02 17.12 -13.69
#